data_ec3c0f4dcdee566429dc82c5caee14d6
#
_entry.id   ec3c0f4dcdee566429dc82c5caee14d6
#
_cell.length_a   1.000
_cell.length_b   1.000
_cell.length_c   1.000
_cell.angle_alpha   90.00
_cell.angle_beta   90.00
_cell.angle_gamma   90.00
#
_symmetry.space_group_name_H-M   'P 1'
#
loop_
_entity.id
_entity.type
_entity.pdbx_description
1 polymer ?
#
loop_
_entity_poly.entity_id
_entity_poly.type
_entity_poly.pdbx_seq_one_letter_code
_entity_poly.pdbx_strand_id
1 'polypeptide(L)'
;MSRVQLALNVDNLDDSIAFYSKLFGTEPAKLRPGYANFAIAEPPLKLVLLENPGQGGSLNHLCVEVADTDTVDAEQTRLAESGLASVDERETTCCYAKQDKFWVQGTPDGERWEIYAVTGDSQTFWGEDGEARYEAVEAALDAPAGSQCCGSETSAAVTGAGASASACC
;
A
#
# COMPACT_ATOMS: atom_id res chain seq x y z
N MET A 1 -14.97 2.14 11.41
CA MET A 1 -15.79 1.67 10.25
C MET A 1 -14.85 1.64 9.05
N SER A 2 -14.71 0.49 8.41
CA SER A 2 -13.83 0.34 7.23
C SER A 2 -14.48 0.96 6.00
N ARG A 3 -13.67 1.49 5.08
CA ARG A 3 -14.14 2.02 3.78
C ARG A 3 -13.14 1.70 2.68
N VAL A 4 -13.63 1.57 1.46
CA VAL A 4 -12.77 1.42 0.28
C VAL A 4 -12.18 2.78 -0.08
N GLN A 5 -10.90 2.79 -0.43
CA GLN A 5 -10.23 3.90 -1.07
C GLN A 5 -9.85 3.54 -2.50
N LEU A 6 -10.10 4.46 -3.40
CA LEU A 6 -9.70 4.42 -4.79
C LEU A 6 -8.69 5.54 -5.03
N ALA A 7 -7.48 5.21 -5.45
CA ALA A 7 -6.47 6.19 -5.82
C ALA A 7 -6.29 6.22 -7.34
N LEU A 8 -6.51 7.37 -7.94
CA LEU A 8 -6.41 7.61 -9.38
C LEU A 8 -5.27 8.57 -9.69
N ASN A 9 -4.54 8.28 -10.76
CA ASN A 9 -3.65 9.25 -11.39
C ASN A 9 -4.46 10.20 -12.25
N VAL A 10 -4.15 11.50 -12.18
CA VAL A 10 -4.77 12.55 -12.98
C VAL A 10 -3.72 13.42 -13.64
N ASP A 11 -3.99 13.92 -14.85
CA ASP A 11 -3.07 14.80 -15.57
C ASP A 11 -3.09 16.23 -15.04
N ASN A 12 -4.25 16.69 -14.59
CA ASN A 12 -4.48 18.02 -14.05
C ASN A 12 -5.36 17.89 -12.80
N LEU A 13 -4.81 18.30 -11.66
CA LEU A 13 -5.51 18.15 -10.38
C LEU A 13 -6.72 19.09 -10.28
N ASP A 14 -6.62 20.34 -10.73
CA ASP A 14 -7.68 21.33 -10.60
C ASP A 14 -8.89 20.96 -11.46
N ASP A 15 -8.68 20.52 -12.71
CA ASP A 15 -9.74 20.05 -13.59
C ASP A 15 -10.44 18.82 -13.00
N SER A 16 -9.67 17.91 -12.42
CA SER A 16 -10.18 16.70 -11.79
C SER A 16 -10.99 17.01 -10.53
N ILE A 17 -10.51 17.93 -9.69
CA ILE A 17 -11.26 18.41 -8.52
C ILE A 17 -12.60 19.00 -8.97
N ALA A 18 -12.59 19.88 -9.97
CA ALA A 18 -13.81 20.50 -10.48
C ALA A 18 -14.84 19.46 -11.00
N PHE A 19 -14.33 18.40 -11.66
CA PHE A 19 -15.18 17.31 -12.14
C PHE A 19 -15.76 16.47 -10.99
N TYR A 20 -14.91 15.97 -10.10
CA TYR A 20 -15.33 15.05 -9.03
C TYR A 20 -16.17 15.75 -7.96
N SER A 21 -15.93 17.06 -7.69
CA SER A 21 -16.80 17.85 -6.80
C SER A 21 -18.22 17.91 -7.34
N LYS A 22 -18.39 18.06 -8.65
CA LYS A 22 -19.72 18.04 -9.29
C LYS A 22 -20.34 16.64 -9.28
N LEU A 23 -19.53 15.61 -9.60
CA LEU A 23 -20.00 14.23 -9.67
C LEU A 23 -20.55 13.74 -8.33
N PHE A 24 -19.84 14.02 -7.24
CA PHE A 24 -20.18 13.55 -5.90
C PHE A 24 -20.90 14.59 -5.03
N GLY A 25 -21.05 15.82 -5.52
CA GLY A 25 -21.74 16.89 -4.77
C GLY A 25 -21.02 17.27 -3.47
N THR A 26 -19.69 17.12 -3.43
CA THR A 26 -18.87 17.40 -2.24
C THR A 26 -17.52 18.00 -2.62
N GLU A 27 -16.93 18.77 -1.73
CA GLU A 27 -15.59 19.31 -1.91
C GLU A 27 -14.53 18.38 -1.35
N PRO A 28 -13.24 18.52 -1.77
CA PRO A 28 -12.15 17.75 -1.19
C PRO A 28 -12.05 17.93 0.32
N ALA A 29 -11.94 16.83 1.05
CA ALA A 29 -11.68 16.84 2.49
C ALA A 29 -10.25 17.26 2.84
N LYS A 30 -9.31 17.00 1.93
CA LYS A 30 -7.91 17.44 2.03
C LYS A 30 -7.42 17.85 0.65
N LEU A 31 -6.71 18.99 0.57
CA LEU A 31 -6.05 19.50 -0.64
C LEU A 31 -4.60 19.86 -0.30
N ARG A 32 -3.65 19.38 -1.11
CA ARG A 32 -2.21 19.67 -1.01
C ARG A 32 -1.63 19.74 -2.43
N PRO A 33 -0.41 20.24 -2.61
CA PRO A 33 0.25 20.23 -3.91
C PRO A 33 0.29 18.81 -4.51
N GLY A 34 -0.24 18.65 -5.70
CA GLY A 34 -0.31 17.37 -6.41
C GLY A 34 -1.25 16.31 -5.81
N TYR A 35 -2.08 16.68 -4.82
CA TYR A 35 -2.90 15.73 -4.08
C TYR A 35 -4.25 16.31 -3.65
N ALA A 36 -5.31 15.54 -3.85
CA ALA A 36 -6.60 15.80 -3.26
C ALA A 36 -7.25 14.50 -2.78
N ASN A 37 -8.07 14.55 -1.70
CA ASN A 37 -8.95 13.45 -1.38
C ASN A 37 -10.36 13.94 -1.06
N PHE A 38 -11.32 13.08 -1.38
CA PHE A 38 -12.74 13.25 -1.09
C PHE A 38 -13.19 12.19 -0.10
N ALA A 39 -13.89 12.61 0.94
CA ALA A 39 -14.57 11.72 1.88
C ALA A 39 -16.04 11.64 1.49
N ILE A 40 -16.37 10.72 0.61
CA ILE A 40 -17.74 10.55 0.09
C ILE A 40 -18.50 9.67 1.06
N ALA A 41 -19.70 10.13 1.47
CA ALA A 41 -20.53 9.40 2.43
C ALA A 41 -21.42 8.36 1.76
N GLU A 42 -21.92 8.68 0.56
CA GLU A 42 -22.85 7.83 -0.20
C GLU A 42 -22.49 7.82 -1.69
N PRO A 43 -22.01 6.68 -2.21
CA PRO A 43 -21.59 5.48 -1.48
C PRO A 43 -20.36 5.75 -0.59
N PRO A 44 -20.12 4.95 0.48
CA PRO A 44 -18.94 5.13 1.33
C PRO A 44 -17.64 4.89 0.54
N LEU A 45 -16.96 5.98 0.17
CA LEU A 45 -15.76 5.94 -0.65
C LEU A 45 -14.80 7.04 -0.23
N LYS A 46 -13.51 6.71 -0.12
CA LYS A 46 -12.45 7.69 -0.13
C LYS A 46 -11.84 7.72 -1.53
N LEU A 47 -12.04 8.82 -2.25
CA LEU A 47 -11.41 9.03 -3.56
C LEU A 47 -10.15 9.87 -3.37
N VAL A 48 -9.02 9.37 -3.84
CA VAL A 48 -7.73 10.08 -3.85
C VAL A 48 -7.36 10.39 -5.30
N LEU A 49 -6.95 11.64 -5.54
CA LEU A 49 -6.41 12.10 -6.81
C LEU A 49 -4.93 12.44 -6.61
N LEU A 50 -4.09 11.82 -7.42
CA LEU A 50 -2.65 12.04 -7.48
C LEU A 50 -2.31 12.66 -8.83
N GLU A 51 -1.75 13.87 -8.82
CA GLU A 51 -1.31 14.51 -10.06
C GLU A 51 -0.08 13.80 -10.60
N ASN A 52 -0.24 13.15 -11.73
CA ASN A 52 0.80 12.38 -12.40
C ASN A 52 0.64 12.54 -13.91
N PRO A 53 1.16 13.67 -14.49
CA PRO A 53 0.98 14.00 -15.88
C PRO A 53 1.47 12.90 -16.83
N GLY A 54 0.63 12.53 -17.79
CA GLY A 54 0.89 11.43 -18.72
C GLY A 54 0.39 10.06 -18.24
N GLN A 55 -0.10 9.96 -17.00
CA GLN A 55 -0.71 8.75 -16.44
C GLN A 55 -2.20 8.95 -16.11
N GLY A 56 -2.78 10.09 -16.51
CA GLY A 56 -4.17 10.42 -16.22
C GLY A 56 -5.15 9.33 -16.64
N GLY A 57 -6.12 9.05 -15.78
CA GLY A 57 -7.13 8.00 -15.98
C GLY A 57 -6.69 6.59 -15.61
N SER A 58 -5.42 6.37 -15.19
CA SER A 58 -4.97 5.08 -14.71
C SER A 58 -5.27 4.89 -13.22
N LEU A 59 -5.51 3.63 -12.81
CA LEU A 59 -5.59 3.24 -11.42
C LEU A 59 -4.18 3.27 -10.82
N ASN A 60 -4.01 4.00 -9.71
CA ASN A 60 -2.76 3.96 -8.97
C ASN A 60 -2.73 2.73 -8.05
N HIS A 61 -3.69 2.63 -7.13
CA HIS A 61 -3.88 1.47 -6.27
C HIS A 61 -5.27 1.48 -5.62
N LEU A 62 -5.62 0.37 -5.01
CA LEU A 62 -6.83 0.18 -4.21
C LEU A 62 -6.45 0.01 -2.74
N CYS A 63 -7.27 0.53 -1.84
CA CYS A 63 -7.02 0.40 -0.43
C CYS A 63 -8.28 0.04 0.36
N VAL A 64 -8.06 -0.54 1.53
CA VAL A 64 -9.07 -0.66 2.58
C VAL A 64 -8.56 0.13 3.79
N GLU A 65 -9.20 1.25 4.08
CA GLU A 65 -8.95 2.01 5.31
C GLU A 65 -9.68 1.34 6.46
N VAL A 66 -8.94 0.98 7.51
CA VAL A 66 -9.47 0.37 8.73
C VAL A 66 -9.35 1.33 9.92
N ALA A 67 -9.91 0.95 11.07
CA ALA A 67 -10.06 1.85 12.20
C ALA A 67 -8.73 2.19 12.90
N ASP A 68 -7.84 1.20 13.03
CA ASP A 68 -6.64 1.25 13.85
C ASP A 68 -5.61 0.20 13.43
N THR A 69 -4.42 0.28 14.00
CA THR A 69 -3.31 -0.65 13.76
C THR A 69 -3.65 -2.08 14.18
N ASP A 70 -4.39 -2.28 15.27
CA ASP A 70 -4.80 -3.62 15.70
C ASP A 70 -5.65 -4.32 14.63
N THR A 71 -6.50 -3.55 13.95
CA THR A 71 -7.29 -4.06 12.81
C THR A 71 -6.41 -4.38 11.60
N VAL A 72 -5.36 -3.58 11.32
CA VAL A 72 -4.37 -3.89 10.27
C VAL A 72 -3.69 -5.24 10.57
N ASP A 73 -3.24 -5.45 11.81
CA ASP A 73 -2.56 -6.68 12.22
C ASP A 73 -3.48 -7.92 12.15
N ALA A 74 -4.74 -7.76 12.57
CA ALA A 74 -5.73 -8.82 12.47
C ALA A 74 -6.02 -9.23 11.01
N GLU A 75 -6.16 -8.25 10.12
CA GLU A 75 -6.39 -8.51 8.69
C GLU A 75 -5.16 -9.15 8.04
N GLN A 76 -3.95 -8.71 8.36
CA GLN A 76 -2.73 -9.32 7.86
C GLN A 76 -2.63 -10.79 8.30
N THR A 77 -2.91 -11.08 9.56
CA THR A 77 -2.95 -12.46 10.09
C THR A 77 -3.97 -13.31 9.35
N ARG A 78 -5.19 -12.79 9.17
CA ARG A 78 -6.26 -13.50 8.44
C ARG A 78 -5.86 -13.83 7.00
N LEU A 79 -5.21 -12.89 6.30
CA LEU A 79 -4.76 -13.09 4.92
C LEU A 79 -3.62 -14.12 4.86
N ALA A 80 -2.66 -14.06 5.80
CA ALA A 80 -1.58 -15.04 5.89
C ALA A 80 -2.11 -16.47 6.15
N GLU A 81 -3.10 -16.62 7.03
CA GLU A 81 -3.80 -17.90 7.28
C GLU A 81 -4.54 -18.42 6.04
N SER A 82 -4.95 -17.50 5.14
CA SER A 82 -5.57 -17.82 3.85
C SER A 82 -4.54 -18.09 2.73
N GLY A 83 -3.25 -18.05 3.04
CA GLY A 83 -2.16 -18.31 2.09
C GLY A 83 -1.77 -17.11 1.23
N LEU A 84 -2.22 -15.89 1.57
CA LEU A 84 -1.82 -14.68 0.86
C LEU A 84 -0.60 -14.04 1.55
N ALA A 85 0.42 -13.74 0.75
CA ALA A 85 1.61 -13.04 1.20
C ALA A 85 1.37 -11.53 1.25
N SER A 86 2.13 -10.82 2.08
CA SER A 86 2.07 -9.37 2.19
C SER A 86 3.44 -8.75 2.44
N VAL A 87 3.56 -7.46 2.12
CA VAL A 87 4.73 -6.63 2.40
C VAL A 87 4.34 -5.58 3.43
N ASP A 88 5.03 -5.58 4.58
CA ASP A 88 4.80 -4.62 5.65
C ASP A 88 5.34 -3.23 5.33
N GLU A 89 4.60 -2.23 5.74
CA GLU A 89 5.03 -0.84 5.74
C GLU A 89 4.47 -0.13 6.97
N ARG A 90 5.22 -0.22 8.09
CA ARG A 90 4.81 0.32 9.39
C ARG A 90 5.45 1.67 9.68
N GLU A 91 4.77 2.47 10.51
CA GLU A 91 5.21 3.80 10.94
C GLU A 91 5.65 4.67 9.74
N THR A 92 4.96 4.51 8.61
CA THR A 92 5.30 5.23 7.39
C THR A 92 4.57 6.57 7.30
N THR A 93 5.16 7.51 6.56
CA THR A 93 4.48 8.74 6.15
C THR A 93 4.28 8.70 4.66
N CYS A 94 3.03 8.65 4.22
CA CYS A 94 2.65 8.67 2.82
C CYS A 94 1.39 9.49 2.64
N CYS A 95 1.32 10.22 1.53
CA CYS A 95 0.09 10.91 1.12
C CYS A 95 -0.43 11.88 2.19
N TYR A 96 0.50 12.61 2.84
CA TYR A 96 0.21 13.58 3.91
C TYR A 96 -0.45 12.96 5.14
N ALA A 97 -0.18 11.68 5.42
CA ALA A 97 -0.65 10.99 6.61
C ALA A 97 0.42 10.04 7.16
N LYS A 98 0.45 9.88 8.49
CA LYS A 98 1.17 8.80 9.15
C LYS A 98 0.28 7.56 9.14
N GLN A 99 0.84 6.41 8.83
CA GLN A 99 0.09 5.20 8.56
C GLN A 99 0.83 3.96 9.05
N ASP A 100 0.05 2.98 9.49
CA ASP A 100 0.46 1.58 9.56
C ASP A 100 -0.29 0.81 8.50
N LYS A 101 0.42 0.03 7.69
CA LYS A 101 -0.16 -0.63 6.53
C LYS A 101 0.61 -1.87 6.09
N PHE A 102 0.01 -2.63 5.21
CA PHE A 102 0.67 -3.64 4.42
C PHE A 102 0.07 -3.72 3.01
N TRP A 103 0.86 -4.24 2.10
CA TRP A 103 0.47 -4.50 0.71
C TRP A 103 0.26 -5.98 0.47
N VAL A 104 -0.80 -6.34 -0.23
CA VAL A 104 -1.10 -7.73 -0.59
C VAL A 104 -0.30 -8.10 -1.83
N GLN A 105 0.39 -9.26 -1.79
CA GLN A 105 1.15 -9.79 -2.93
C GLN A 105 0.37 -10.84 -3.71
N GLY A 106 0.73 -10.99 -5.00
CA GLY A 106 0.24 -12.07 -5.84
C GLY A 106 -1.19 -11.89 -6.32
N THR A 107 -1.64 -10.66 -6.49
CA THR A 107 -2.90 -10.39 -7.20
C THR A 107 -2.80 -10.89 -8.65
N PRO A 108 -3.84 -11.57 -9.19
CA PRO A 108 -3.74 -12.24 -10.48
C PRO A 108 -3.38 -11.34 -11.67
N ASP A 109 -3.88 -10.11 -11.67
CA ASP A 109 -3.71 -9.16 -12.76
C ASP A 109 -2.83 -7.96 -12.40
N GLY A 110 -2.15 -8.03 -11.24
CA GLY A 110 -1.15 -7.05 -10.80
C GLY A 110 -1.74 -5.79 -10.13
N GLU A 111 -3.02 -5.79 -9.79
CA GLU A 111 -3.60 -4.67 -9.03
C GLU A 111 -2.96 -4.60 -7.64
N ARG A 112 -2.69 -3.39 -7.20
CA ARG A 112 -2.10 -3.13 -5.89
C ARG A 112 -3.19 -2.90 -4.87
N TRP A 113 -3.20 -3.73 -3.83
CA TRP A 113 -4.11 -3.62 -2.70
C TRP A 113 -3.34 -3.33 -1.43
N GLU A 114 -3.78 -2.29 -0.73
CA GLU A 114 -3.24 -1.83 0.55
C GLU A 114 -4.31 -1.94 1.62
N ILE A 115 -3.97 -2.48 2.79
CA ILE A 115 -4.78 -2.36 4.00
C ILE A 115 -4.04 -1.46 4.98
N TYR A 116 -4.69 -0.38 5.43
CA TYR A 116 -4.02 0.64 6.21
C TYR A 116 -4.90 1.29 7.27
N ALA A 117 -4.26 1.83 8.30
CA ALA A 117 -4.86 2.71 9.28
C ALA A 117 -4.09 4.04 9.31
N VAL A 118 -4.83 5.15 9.42
CA VAL A 118 -4.24 6.48 9.63
C VAL A 118 -3.95 6.67 11.11
N THR A 119 -2.69 6.86 11.49
CA THR A 119 -2.25 7.09 12.87
C THR A 119 -2.02 8.57 13.18
N GLY A 120 -1.92 9.42 12.15
CA GLY A 120 -1.77 10.85 12.31
C GLY A 120 -1.76 11.62 10.99
N ASP A 121 -1.79 12.95 11.07
CA ASP A 121 -1.61 13.84 9.93
C ASP A 121 -0.12 14.13 9.66
N SER A 122 0.22 14.47 8.42
CA SER A 122 1.56 14.90 8.02
C SER A 122 1.50 16.13 7.14
N GLN A 123 2.51 17.00 7.25
CA GLN A 123 2.66 18.16 6.39
C GLN A 123 3.42 17.84 5.08
N THR A 124 4.06 16.67 5.02
CA THR A 124 4.83 16.21 3.88
C THR A 124 4.16 15.02 3.21
N PHE A 125 4.35 14.88 1.89
CA PHE A 125 3.84 13.73 1.15
C PHE A 125 4.57 12.44 1.58
N TRP A 126 5.90 12.50 1.70
CA TRP A 126 6.76 11.42 2.19
C TRP A 126 7.38 11.79 3.54
N GLY A 127 7.71 10.78 4.35
CA GLY A 127 8.64 10.89 5.47
C GLY A 127 10.09 11.03 4.98
N GLU A 128 11.04 11.13 5.90
CA GLU A 128 12.46 11.31 5.56
C GLU A 128 13.01 10.22 4.65
N ASP A 129 12.54 8.97 4.81
CA ASP A 129 12.94 7.80 4.00
C ASP A 129 11.86 7.35 3.02
N GLY A 130 10.78 8.13 2.86
CA GLY A 130 9.53 7.66 2.25
C GLY A 130 9.66 7.26 0.78
N GLU A 131 10.43 7.99 -0.01
CA GLU A 131 10.63 7.68 -1.42
C GLU A 131 11.41 6.37 -1.59
N ALA A 132 12.51 6.21 -0.85
CA ALA A 132 13.32 4.99 -0.89
C ALA A 132 12.56 3.77 -0.34
N ARG A 133 11.71 3.96 0.68
CA ARG A 133 10.82 2.91 1.20
C ARG A 133 9.78 2.51 0.17
N TYR A 134 9.18 3.48 -0.51
CA TYR A 134 8.21 3.21 -1.56
C TYR A 134 8.83 2.37 -2.69
N GLU A 135 10.02 2.75 -3.18
CA GLU A 135 10.75 1.99 -4.20
C GLU A 135 11.06 0.55 -3.74
N ALA A 136 11.44 0.37 -2.46
CA ALA A 136 11.68 -0.95 -1.91
C ALA A 136 10.41 -1.82 -1.81
N VAL A 137 9.28 -1.23 -1.46
CA VAL A 137 7.97 -1.90 -1.45
C VAL A 137 7.55 -2.28 -2.87
N GLU A 138 7.71 -1.38 -3.84
CA GLU A 138 7.42 -1.63 -5.25
C GLU A 138 8.23 -2.84 -5.76
N ALA A 139 9.53 -2.85 -5.48
CA ALA A 139 10.41 -3.96 -5.86
C ALA A 139 10.01 -5.28 -5.18
N ALA A 140 9.54 -5.23 -3.94
CA ALA A 140 9.07 -6.40 -3.21
C ALA A 140 7.73 -6.94 -3.75
N LEU A 141 6.83 -6.04 -4.19
CA LEU A 141 5.55 -6.41 -4.79
C LEU A 141 5.72 -7.04 -6.18
N ASP A 142 6.70 -6.59 -6.95
CA ASP A 142 7.02 -7.14 -8.27
C ASP A 142 7.81 -8.46 -8.19
N ALA A 143 8.32 -8.83 -7.01
CA ALA A 143 9.01 -10.10 -6.82
C ALA A 143 8.02 -11.27 -6.83
N PRO A 144 8.37 -12.44 -7.44
CA PRO A 144 7.49 -13.59 -7.43
C PRO A 144 7.21 -14.05 -5.99
N ALA A 145 5.95 -14.25 -5.66
CA ALA A 145 5.52 -14.75 -4.36
C ALA A 145 6.21 -16.10 -4.09
N GLY A 146 7.08 -16.15 -3.08
CA GLY A 146 7.84 -17.37 -2.72
C GLY A 146 9.35 -17.22 -2.75
N SER A 147 9.94 -16.10 -3.13
CA SER A 147 11.40 -15.91 -3.15
C SER A 147 12.02 -15.56 -1.79
N GLN A 148 11.30 -15.66 -0.68
CA GLN A 148 11.89 -15.60 0.65
C GLN A 148 12.50 -16.97 1.00
N CYS A 149 13.60 -17.34 0.33
CA CYS A 149 14.44 -18.44 0.75
C CYS A 149 15.32 -17.97 1.92
N CYS A 150 15.08 -18.59 3.08
CA CYS A 150 16.01 -18.87 4.16
C CYS A 150 17.16 -17.87 4.33
N GLY A 151 17.00 -16.94 5.27
CA GLY A 151 18.12 -16.23 5.86
C GLY A 151 19.15 -17.23 6.41
N SER A 152 20.37 -17.17 5.89
CA SER A 152 21.51 -17.92 6.40
C SER A 152 21.85 -17.42 7.80
N GLU A 153 21.49 -18.18 8.82
CA GLU A 153 22.16 -18.08 10.12
C GLU A 153 23.58 -18.61 9.96
N THR A 154 24.55 -17.72 9.97
CA THR A 154 25.96 -18.07 10.17
C THR A 154 26.15 -18.50 11.62
N SER A 155 26.11 -19.80 11.87
CA SER A 155 26.73 -20.39 13.06
C SER A 155 27.91 -21.26 12.64
N ALA A 156 29.04 -20.96 13.22
CA ALA A 156 30.33 -21.60 12.97
C ALA A 156 30.39 -23.03 13.50
N ALA A 157 31.07 -23.86 12.71
CA ALA A 157 31.87 -25.04 13.02
C ALA A 157 31.26 -26.17 13.89
N VAL A 158 31.17 -27.39 13.32
CA VAL A 158 32.03 -28.55 13.69
C VAL A 158 31.88 -29.67 12.66
N THR A 159 33.00 -30.28 12.31
CA THR A 159 33.32 -31.42 11.46
C THR A 159 32.46 -32.67 11.62
N GLY A 160 32.15 -33.36 10.50
CA GLY A 160 31.73 -34.76 10.52
C GLY A 160 31.02 -35.22 9.25
N ALA A 161 31.68 -36.14 8.58
CA ALA A 161 31.37 -36.77 7.31
C ALA A 161 29.96 -37.34 7.10
N GLY A 162 29.54 -37.30 5.86
CA GLY A 162 28.77 -38.42 5.26
C GLY A 162 27.36 -38.13 4.76
N ALA A 163 27.22 -38.24 3.43
CA ALA A 163 26.11 -38.79 2.68
C ALA A 163 24.95 -37.88 2.23
N SER A 164 24.93 -37.76 0.92
CA SER A 164 23.80 -37.87 0.00
C SER A 164 22.81 -36.69 -0.08
N ALA A 165 22.91 -36.06 -1.22
CA ALA A 165 21.95 -35.11 -1.81
C ALA A 165 20.55 -35.71 -1.92
N SER A 166 19.57 -34.87 -1.57
CA SER A 166 18.27 -34.92 -2.21
C SER A 166 17.73 -33.50 -2.37
N ALA A 167 17.40 -33.18 -3.59
CA ALA A 167 16.96 -31.90 -4.09
C ALA A 167 15.68 -31.45 -3.39
N CYS A 168 15.64 -30.18 -2.99
CA CYS A 168 14.40 -29.45 -2.81
C CYS A 168 14.19 -28.58 -4.04
N CYS A 169 13.15 -28.92 -4.79
CA CYS A 169 12.45 -27.98 -5.64
C CYS A 169 11.43 -27.22 -4.82
#